data_0327e7d4020964d2ef939b8936bfa063
#
_entry.id   0327e7d4020964d2ef939b8936bfa063
#
_cell.length_a   1.000
_cell.length_b   1.000
_cell.length_c   1.000
_cell.angle_alpha   90.00
_cell.angle_beta   90.00
_cell.angle_gamma   90.00
#
_symmetry.space_group_name_H-M   'P 1'
#
loop_
_entity.id
_entity.type
_entity.pdbx_description
1 polymer ?
#
loop_
_entity_poly.entity_id
_entity_poly.type
_entity_poly.pdbx_seq_one_letter_code
_entity_poly.pdbx_strand_id
1 'polypeptide(L)'
;FFNIKIATYSFGPVTIAFLRVFFGAIPVLLLCYYKKIKIEAFSKDWHWFAIIGFVNLVAPFFLIAYGVKSVQSNLAAILMSTTPLSSTILGHFYTKNEKFNFIKTFGILIGFSGIIYLFSDNLLINENNFFSALLILLGSTCYVVGGVLTLKISKKKNENVTGSILIWAIIILIPLVSFIEQPWNVSPRLDSTISVIYLGLVSTGFAWLLRFRILINNGLIFQSQVSY
;
A
#
# COMPACT_ATOMS: atom_id res chain seq x y z
N PHE A 1 9.83 -2.46 4.88
CA PHE A 1 10.58 -1.25 4.50
C PHE A 1 12.00 -1.58 4.07
N PHE A 2 12.68 -2.50 4.73
CA PHE A 2 14.03 -2.93 4.38
C PHE A 2 14.17 -3.28 2.88
N ASN A 3 13.33 -4.16 2.36
CA ASN A 3 13.35 -4.53 0.93
C ASN A 3 13.02 -3.34 0.00
N ILE A 4 12.19 -2.38 0.45
CA ILE A 4 11.96 -1.16 -0.34
C ILE A 4 13.26 -0.36 -0.43
N LYS A 5 13.98 -0.22 0.69
CA LYS A 5 15.28 0.48 0.73
C LYS A 5 16.31 -0.17 -0.19
N ILE A 6 16.43 -1.50 -0.18
CA ILE A 6 17.33 -2.23 -1.10
C ILE A 6 16.93 -2.00 -2.55
N ALA A 7 15.63 -2.05 -2.86
CA ALA A 7 15.15 -1.80 -4.22
C ALA A 7 15.53 -0.41 -4.73
N THR A 8 15.56 0.61 -3.84
CA THR A 8 15.92 1.99 -4.24
C THR A 8 17.39 2.16 -4.65
N TYR A 9 18.26 1.18 -4.43
CA TYR A 9 19.65 1.24 -4.90
C TYR A 9 19.79 1.11 -6.41
N SER A 10 18.82 0.48 -7.07
CA SER A 10 18.87 0.28 -8.54
C SER A 10 17.64 0.83 -9.26
N PHE A 11 16.50 0.92 -8.59
CA PHE A 11 15.25 1.33 -9.21
C PHE A 11 14.74 2.65 -8.66
N GLY A 12 14.16 3.46 -9.52
CA GLY A 12 13.42 4.65 -9.12
C GLY A 12 12.07 4.31 -8.46
N PRO A 13 11.44 5.27 -7.75
CA PRO A 13 10.19 5.04 -7.04
C PRO A 13 9.03 4.60 -7.92
N VAL A 14 8.94 5.11 -9.16
CA VAL A 14 7.90 4.74 -10.12
C VAL A 14 8.10 3.31 -10.60
N THR A 15 9.35 2.93 -10.88
CA THR A 15 9.72 1.57 -11.28
C THR A 15 9.44 0.57 -10.16
N ILE A 16 9.77 0.91 -8.91
CA ILE A 16 9.46 0.07 -7.75
C ILE A 16 7.95 -0.12 -7.62
N ALA A 17 7.16 0.94 -7.75
CA ALA A 17 5.71 0.87 -7.70
C ALA A 17 5.16 -0.03 -8.83
N PHE A 18 5.65 0.16 -10.06
CA PHE A 18 5.25 -0.64 -11.21
C PHE A 18 5.57 -2.13 -11.04
N LEU A 19 6.83 -2.46 -10.72
CA LEU A 19 7.26 -3.85 -10.57
C LEU A 19 6.52 -4.55 -9.41
N ARG A 20 6.29 -3.84 -8.30
CA ARG A 20 5.48 -4.38 -7.19
C ARG A 20 4.07 -4.74 -7.62
N VAL A 21 3.41 -3.85 -8.36
CA VAL A 21 2.03 -4.10 -8.84
C VAL A 21 2.04 -5.20 -9.90
N PHE A 22 3.00 -5.18 -10.82
CA PHE A 22 3.14 -6.18 -11.88
C PHE A 22 3.33 -7.59 -11.32
N PHE A 23 4.35 -7.80 -10.49
CA PHE A 23 4.57 -9.10 -9.85
C PHE A 23 3.45 -9.46 -8.87
N GLY A 24 2.83 -8.47 -8.21
CA GLY A 24 1.70 -8.69 -7.32
C GLY A 24 0.43 -9.13 -8.04
N ALA A 25 0.25 -8.73 -9.30
CA ALA A 25 -0.87 -9.19 -10.10
C ALA A 25 -0.79 -10.68 -10.45
N ILE A 26 0.41 -11.25 -10.61
CA ILE A 26 0.61 -12.64 -11.03
C ILE A 26 -0.14 -13.62 -10.11
N PRO A 27 0.11 -13.70 -8.79
CA PRO A 27 -0.57 -14.68 -7.93
C PRO A 27 -2.08 -14.43 -7.84
N VAL A 28 -2.53 -13.17 -7.94
CA VAL A 28 -3.95 -12.83 -7.88
C VAL A 28 -4.67 -13.29 -9.16
N LEU A 29 -4.10 -13.02 -10.33
CA LEU A 29 -4.65 -13.41 -11.61
C LEU A 29 -4.66 -14.94 -11.79
N LEU A 30 -3.58 -15.62 -11.36
CA LEU A 30 -3.51 -17.07 -11.32
C LEU A 30 -4.59 -17.67 -10.42
N LEU A 31 -4.83 -17.09 -9.24
CA LEU A 31 -5.89 -17.53 -8.35
C LEU A 31 -7.28 -17.33 -8.96
N CYS A 32 -7.52 -16.20 -9.63
CA CYS A 32 -8.77 -15.95 -10.35
C CYS A 32 -8.98 -16.97 -11.47
N TYR A 33 -7.95 -17.27 -12.23
CA TYR A 33 -7.99 -18.30 -13.28
C TYR A 33 -8.32 -19.68 -12.71
N TYR A 34 -7.64 -20.09 -11.65
CA TYR A 34 -7.84 -21.40 -10.98
C TYR A 34 -9.26 -21.55 -10.42
N LYS A 35 -9.76 -20.48 -9.78
CA LYS A 35 -11.11 -20.44 -9.20
C LYS A 35 -12.21 -20.14 -10.22
N LYS A 36 -11.88 -19.98 -11.51
CA LYS A 36 -12.80 -19.58 -12.57
C LYS A 36 -13.58 -18.30 -12.23
N ILE A 37 -12.91 -17.34 -11.57
CA ILE A 37 -13.50 -16.06 -11.22
C ILE A 37 -13.29 -15.10 -12.39
N LYS A 38 -14.38 -14.59 -12.94
CA LYS A 38 -14.33 -13.60 -14.03
C LYS A 38 -13.83 -12.26 -13.47
N ILE A 39 -12.77 -11.73 -14.06
CA ILE A 39 -12.24 -10.40 -13.75
C ILE A 39 -13.03 -9.37 -14.56
N GLU A 40 -13.58 -8.39 -13.88
CA GLU A 40 -14.45 -7.36 -14.46
C GLU A 40 -13.79 -5.97 -14.50
N ALA A 41 -12.47 -5.93 -14.77
CA ALA A 41 -11.70 -4.69 -14.77
C ALA A 41 -12.28 -3.58 -15.68
N PHE A 42 -12.91 -3.97 -16.78
CA PHE A 42 -13.50 -3.06 -17.77
C PHE A 42 -15.05 -3.04 -17.72
N SER A 43 -15.65 -3.42 -16.60
CA SER A 43 -17.09 -3.34 -16.37
C SER A 43 -17.55 -1.88 -16.19
N LYS A 44 -18.87 -1.67 -15.97
CA LYS A 44 -19.43 -0.32 -15.67
C LYS A 44 -18.76 0.37 -14.48
N ASP A 45 -18.14 -0.39 -13.56
CA ASP A 45 -17.45 0.11 -12.38
C ASP A 45 -15.96 0.37 -12.61
N TRP A 46 -15.46 0.37 -13.85
CA TRP A 46 -14.05 0.51 -14.19
C TRP A 46 -13.40 1.75 -13.56
N HIS A 47 -14.13 2.86 -13.49
CA HIS A 47 -13.66 4.10 -12.88
C HIS A 47 -13.37 3.94 -11.39
N TRP A 48 -14.17 3.14 -10.65
CA TRP A 48 -13.88 2.84 -9.26
C TRP A 48 -12.61 1.99 -9.11
N PHE A 49 -12.41 0.99 -9.98
CA PHE A 49 -11.18 0.21 -9.96
C PHE A 49 -9.95 1.06 -10.28
N ALA A 50 -10.06 2.01 -11.23
CA ALA A 50 -9.00 2.94 -11.58
C ALA A 50 -8.67 3.89 -10.42
N ILE A 51 -9.69 4.53 -9.82
CA ILE A 51 -9.50 5.45 -8.68
C ILE A 51 -8.90 4.71 -7.49
N ILE A 52 -9.44 3.54 -7.14
CA ILE A 52 -8.94 2.76 -6.02
C ILE A 52 -7.53 2.24 -6.32
N GLY A 53 -7.25 1.82 -7.54
CA GLY A 53 -5.91 1.42 -8.00
C GLY A 53 -4.90 2.54 -7.84
N PHE A 54 -5.26 3.74 -8.24
CA PHE A 54 -4.43 4.92 -8.06
C PHE A 54 -4.19 5.24 -6.58
N VAL A 55 -5.25 5.36 -5.79
CA VAL A 55 -5.17 5.79 -4.38
C VAL A 55 -4.58 4.72 -3.47
N ASN A 56 -4.81 3.43 -3.75
CA ASN A 56 -4.38 2.32 -2.89
C ASN A 56 -3.04 1.69 -3.30
N LEU A 57 -2.62 1.84 -4.55
CA LEU A 57 -1.40 1.18 -5.06
C LEU A 57 -0.43 2.20 -5.66
N VAL A 58 -0.86 2.95 -6.69
CA VAL A 58 0.06 3.83 -7.42
C VAL A 58 0.61 4.92 -6.51
N ALA A 59 -0.26 5.74 -5.94
CA ALA A 59 0.16 6.87 -5.10
C ALA A 59 0.95 6.43 -3.85
N PRO A 60 0.47 5.50 -2.99
CA PRO A 60 1.22 5.16 -1.80
C PRO A 60 2.52 4.42 -2.11
N PHE A 61 2.58 3.54 -3.12
CA PHE A 61 3.82 2.85 -3.45
C PHE A 61 4.89 3.82 -3.96
N PHE A 62 4.50 4.79 -4.77
CA PHE A 62 5.39 5.86 -5.22
C PHE A 62 5.86 6.74 -4.04
N LEU A 63 4.92 7.28 -3.25
CA LEU A 63 5.22 8.18 -2.15
C LEU A 63 6.12 7.53 -1.08
N ILE A 64 5.83 6.29 -0.71
CA ILE A 64 6.62 5.54 0.26
C ILE A 64 7.99 5.19 -0.31
N ALA A 65 8.09 4.73 -1.56
CA ALA A 65 9.37 4.40 -2.17
C ALA A 65 10.26 5.65 -2.31
N TYR A 66 9.66 6.80 -2.65
CA TYR A 66 10.37 8.08 -2.69
C TYR A 66 10.86 8.50 -1.30
N GLY A 67 9.99 8.45 -0.30
CA GLY A 67 10.32 8.82 1.07
C GLY A 67 11.43 7.95 1.68
N VAL A 68 11.38 6.64 1.48
CA VAL A 68 12.35 5.68 2.01
C VAL A 68 13.75 5.86 1.42
N LYS A 69 13.93 6.54 0.30
CA LYS A 69 15.27 6.89 -0.22
C LYS A 69 16.08 7.68 0.81
N SER A 70 15.47 8.66 1.44
CA SER A 70 16.14 9.61 2.35
C SER A 70 15.96 9.29 3.83
N VAL A 71 14.96 8.49 4.19
CA VAL A 71 14.64 8.14 5.59
C VAL A 71 15.16 6.74 5.92
N GLN A 72 15.46 6.51 7.19
CA GLN A 72 15.78 5.16 7.67
C GLN A 72 14.52 4.27 7.68
N SER A 73 14.71 2.97 7.45
CA SER A 73 13.59 2.02 7.36
C SER A 73 12.76 1.91 8.65
N ASN A 74 13.39 2.11 9.81
CA ASN A 74 12.73 2.13 11.12
C ASN A 74 11.82 3.36 11.26
N LEU A 75 12.28 4.56 10.88
CA LEU A 75 11.45 5.76 10.89
C LEU A 75 10.27 5.62 9.91
N ALA A 76 10.49 5.04 8.73
CA ALA A 76 9.42 4.74 7.80
C ALA A 76 8.36 3.79 8.41
N ALA A 77 8.78 2.79 9.20
CA ALA A 77 7.86 1.89 9.91
C ALA A 77 7.02 2.64 10.96
N ILE A 78 7.63 3.55 11.74
CA ILE A 78 6.91 4.38 12.72
C ILE A 78 5.87 5.26 12.01
N LEU A 79 6.26 5.93 10.94
CA LEU A 79 5.36 6.79 10.18
C LEU A 79 4.19 6.01 9.60
N MET A 80 4.42 4.81 9.09
CA MET A 80 3.36 3.92 8.60
C MET A 80 2.46 3.39 9.71
N SER A 81 2.95 3.26 10.94
CA SER A 81 2.15 2.83 12.09
C SER A 81 1.11 3.89 12.54
N THR A 82 1.13 5.09 11.96
CA THR A 82 0.03 6.07 12.11
C THR A 82 -1.23 5.68 11.34
N THR A 83 -1.18 4.68 10.46
CA THR A 83 -2.31 4.22 9.65
C THR A 83 -3.56 3.88 10.48
N PRO A 84 -3.48 3.17 11.62
CA PRO A 84 -4.65 2.90 12.46
C PRO A 84 -5.27 4.16 13.08
N LEU A 85 -4.47 5.18 13.40
CA LEU A 85 -4.99 6.47 13.88
C LEU A 85 -5.81 7.15 12.78
N SER A 86 -5.25 7.24 11.58
CA SER A 86 -5.94 7.81 10.41
C SER A 86 -7.21 7.00 10.07
N SER A 87 -7.17 5.66 10.20
CA SER A 87 -8.33 4.80 9.94
C SER A 87 -9.45 4.97 10.96
N THR A 88 -9.11 5.25 12.22
CA THR A 88 -10.10 5.52 13.26
C THR A 88 -10.83 6.82 12.98
N ILE A 89 -10.11 7.86 12.57
CA ILE A 89 -10.69 9.16 12.23
C ILE A 89 -11.59 9.02 10.99
N LEU A 90 -11.05 8.51 9.88
CA LEU A 90 -11.81 8.37 8.63
C LEU A 90 -12.93 7.33 8.74
N GLY A 91 -12.72 6.26 9.49
CA GLY A 91 -13.75 5.25 9.78
C GLY A 91 -14.97 5.86 10.47
N HIS A 92 -14.75 6.72 11.46
CA HIS A 92 -15.83 7.41 12.15
C HIS A 92 -16.74 8.24 11.21
N PHE A 93 -16.14 8.96 10.25
CA PHE A 93 -16.90 9.83 9.35
C PHE A 93 -17.50 9.10 8.16
N TYR A 94 -16.79 8.12 7.60
CA TYR A 94 -17.13 7.53 6.32
C TYR A 94 -17.70 6.10 6.39
N THR A 95 -17.64 5.44 7.57
CA THR A 95 -18.21 4.10 7.74
C THR A 95 -19.36 4.10 8.74
N LYS A 96 -20.40 3.30 8.47
CA LYS A 96 -21.59 3.24 9.34
C LYS A 96 -21.32 2.50 10.66
N ASN A 97 -20.45 1.51 10.61
CA ASN A 97 -20.24 0.53 11.70
C ASN A 97 -19.01 0.80 12.55
N GLU A 98 -18.14 1.75 12.15
CA GLU A 98 -16.89 2.04 12.83
C GLU A 98 -16.91 3.42 13.50
N LYS A 99 -17.88 3.58 14.38
CA LYS A 99 -17.96 4.80 15.18
C LYS A 99 -16.83 4.87 16.20
N PHE A 100 -16.46 6.10 16.53
CA PHE A 100 -15.47 6.39 17.54
C PHE A 100 -15.78 5.62 18.83
N ASN A 101 -14.80 4.89 19.33
CA ASN A 101 -14.88 4.14 20.56
C ASN A 101 -13.62 4.41 21.37
N PHE A 102 -13.78 4.92 22.59
CA PHE A 102 -12.65 5.29 23.46
C PHE A 102 -11.69 4.12 23.70
N ILE A 103 -12.20 2.92 23.92
CA ILE A 103 -11.38 1.73 24.19
C ILE A 103 -10.50 1.38 22.98
N LYS A 104 -11.08 1.40 21.76
CA LYS A 104 -10.32 1.14 20.52
C LYS A 104 -9.25 2.19 20.27
N THR A 105 -9.61 3.45 20.46
CA THR A 105 -8.68 4.58 20.27
C THR A 105 -7.54 4.52 21.27
N PHE A 106 -7.84 4.21 22.53
CA PHE A 106 -6.83 4.06 23.57
C PHE A 106 -5.87 2.90 23.26
N GLY A 107 -6.41 1.76 22.82
CA GLY A 107 -5.58 0.63 22.37
C GLY A 107 -4.65 0.98 21.21
N ILE A 108 -5.14 1.75 20.21
CA ILE A 108 -4.34 2.21 19.07
C ILE A 108 -3.22 3.17 19.54
N LEU A 109 -3.54 4.09 20.46
CA LEU A 109 -2.55 5.02 21.01
C LEU A 109 -1.47 4.29 21.82
N ILE A 110 -1.82 3.26 22.60
CA ILE A 110 -0.84 2.43 23.31
C ILE A 110 0.07 1.70 22.29
N GLY A 111 -0.52 1.07 21.27
CA GLY A 111 0.26 0.39 20.24
C GLY A 111 1.23 1.34 19.52
N PHE A 112 0.77 2.54 19.16
CA PHE A 112 1.59 3.57 18.54
C PHE A 112 2.73 4.06 19.45
N SER A 113 2.43 4.29 20.75
CA SER A 113 3.44 4.66 21.75
C SER A 113 4.51 3.59 21.91
N GLY A 114 4.11 2.30 21.88
CA GLY A 114 5.05 1.18 21.94
C GLY A 114 6.02 1.16 20.75
N ILE A 115 5.53 1.46 19.54
CA ILE A 115 6.40 1.55 18.35
C ILE A 115 7.35 2.75 18.45
N ILE A 116 6.86 3.91 18.89
CA ILE A 116 7.75 5.08 19.12
C ILE A 116 8.84 4.72 20.11
N TYR A 117 8.49 4.09 21.23
CA TYR A 117 9.46 3.68 22.26
C TYR A 117 10.52 2.71 21.71
N LEU A 118 10.10 1.72 20.93
CA LEU A 118 10.98 0.70 20.37
C LEU A 118 12.01 1.26 19.38
N PHE A 119 11.68 2.35 18.71
CA PHE A 119 12.56 2.98 17.72
C PHE A 119 13.12 4.34 18.15
N SER A 120 12.88 4.77 19.42
CA SER A 120 13.23 6.10 19.90
C SER A 120 14.72 6.44 19.75
N ASP A 121 15.61 5.46 19.98
CA ASP A 121 17.06 5.66 19.90
C ASP A 121 17.57 6.01 18.50
N ASN A 122 16.75 5.78 17.47
CA ASN A 122 17.09 6.00 16.06
C ASN A 122 16.26 7.11 15.39
N LEU A 123 15.54 7.93 16.18
CA LEU A 123 14.69 9.01 15.67
C LEU A 123 15.49 10.30 15.40
N LEU A 124 16.52 10.22 14.56
CA LEU A 124 17.19 11.42 14.07
C LEU A 124 16.42 11.96 12.84
N ILE A 125 15.49 12.89 13.09
CA ILE A 125 14.83 13.66 12.04
C ILE A 125 15.68 14.89 11.76
N ASN A 126 16.48 14.85 10.71
CA ASN A 126 17.15 16.02 10.16
C ASN A 126 16.17 16.79 9.28
N GLU A 127 16.37 18.10 9.10
CA GLU A 127 15.52 18.95 8.25
C GLU A 127 15.34 18.37 6.82
N ASN A 128 16.39 17.79 6.26
CA ASN A 128 16.37 17.14 4.94
C ASN A 128 15.45 15.90 4.87
N ASN A 129 15.06 15.31 6.01
CA ASN A 129 14.22 14.12 6.07
C ASN A 129 12.74 14.46 6.30
N PHE A 130 12.41 15.72 6.64
CA PHE A 130 11.04 16.13 6.95
C PHE A 130 10.10 15.94 5.75
N PHE A 131 10.49 16.40 4.57
CA PHE A 131 9.68 16.24 3.36
C PHE A 131 9.45 14.76 3.03
N SER A 132 10.49 13.94 3.14
CA SER A 132 10.39 12.49 2.91
C SER A 132 9.49 11.79 3.92
N ALA A 133 9.53 12.21 5.18
CA ALA A 133 8.62 11.73 6.23
C ALA A 133 7.16 12.11 5.92
N LEU A 134 6.91 13.34 5.45
CA LEU A 134 5.59 13.79 5.02
C LEU A 134 5.04 12.95 3.87
N LEU A 135 5.87 12.60 2.90
CA LEU A 135 5.45 11.72 1.78
C LEU A 135 5.04 10.33 2.27
N ILE A 136 5.75 9.76 3.25
CA ILE A 136 5.38 8.46 3.84
C ILE A 136 4.04 8.56 4.58
N LEU A 137 3.80 9.64 5.35
CA LEU A 137 2.52 9.88 6.01
C LEU A 137 1.37 10.06 5.02
N LEU A 138 1.58 10.79 3.93
CA LEU A 138 0.61 10.91 2.85
C LEU A 138 0.33 9.54 2.21
N GLY A 139 1.35 8.73 1.98
CA GLY A 139 1.21 7.36 1.49
C GLY A 139 0.37 6.49 2.44
N SER A 140 0.59 6.60 3.76
CA SER A 140 -0.21 5.88 4.76
C SER A 140 -1.69 6.31 4.74
N THR A 141 -1.94 7.61 4.60
CA THR A 141 -3.30 8.17 4.49
C THR A 141 -4.00 7.69 3.20
N CYS A 142 -3.28 7.60 2.09
CA CYS A 142 -3.80 7.05 0.84
C CYS A 142 -4.32 5.62 1.02
N TYR A 143 -3.64 4.77 1.79
CA TYR A 143 -4.13 3.42 2.10
C TYR A 143 -5.47 3.42 2.83
N VAL A 144 -5.67 4.35 3.75
CA VAL A 144 -6.93 4.46 4.51
C VAL A 144 -8.06 4.94 3.60
N VAL A 145 -7.82 6.02 2.84
CA VAL A 145 -8.78 6.56 1.87
C VAL A 145 -9.17 5.49 0.85
N GLY A 146 -8.18 4.79 0.29
CA GLY A 146 -8.41 3.70 -0.64
C GLY A 146 -9.20 2.53 -0.02
N GLY A 147 -8.97 2.23 1.27
CA GLY A 147 -9.78 1.28 2.03
C GLY A 147 -11.25 1.69 2.12
N VAL A 148 -11.52 2.94 2.48
CA VAL A 148 -12.88 3.50 2.50
C VAL A 148 -13.56 3.42 1.12
N LEU A 149 -12.83 3.77 0.07
CA LEU A 149 -13.36 3.68 -1.30
C LEU A 149 -13.66 2.22 -1.71
N THR A 150 -12.83 1.29 -1.28
CA THR A 150 -13.03 -0.15 -1.56
C THR A 150 -14.30 -0.69 -0.95
N LEU A 151 -14.74 -0.18 0.21
CA LEU A 151 -15.99 -0.57 0.82
C LEU A 151 -17.22 -0.27 -0.05
N LYS A 152 -17.14 0.72 -0.96
CA LYS A 152 -18.22 1.03 -1.90
C LYS A 152 -18.46 -0.06 -2.93
N ILE A 153 -17.45 -0.86 -3.24
CA ILE A 153 -17.51 -1.96 -4.22
C ILE A 153 -17.41 -3.35 -3.56
N SER A 154 -17.58 -3.42 -2.25
CA SER A 154 -17.44 -4.64 -1.43
C SER A 154 -18.44 -5.77 -1.73
N LYS A 155 -19.50 -5.50 -2.50
CA LYS A 155 -20.49 -6.51 -2.93
C LYS A 155 -19.92 -7.53 -3.92
N LYS A 156 -18.80 -7.24 -4.58
CA LYS A 156 -18.15 -8.13 -5.55
C LYS A 156 -17.19 -9.09 -4.83
N LYS A 157 -16.86 -10.21 -5.48
CA LYS A 157 -15.86 -11.16 -4.94
C LYS A 157 -14.51 -10.49 -4.77
N ASN A 158 -13.85 -10.74 -3.64
CA ASN A 158 -12.58 -10.11 -3.26
C ASN A 158 -11.49 -10.28 -4.33
N GLU A 159 -11.39 -11.46 -4.89
CA GLU A 159 -10.39 -11.78 -5.91
C GLU A 159 -10.63 -10.97 -7.21
N ASN A 160 -11.91 -10.82 -7.62
CA ASN A 160 -12.27 -9.98 -8.76
C ASN A 160 -11.88 -8.51 -8.52
N VAL A 161 -12.26 -7.96 -7.35
CA VAL A 161 -11.95 -6.58 -6.98
C VAL A 161 -10.44 -6.36 -6.96
N THR A 162 -9.69 -7.24 -6.28
CA THR A 162 -8.23 -7.14 -6.19
C THR A 162 -7.58 -7.22 -7.56
N GLY A 163 -7.97 -8.19 -8.40
CA GLY A 163 -7.43 -8.34 -9.74
C GLY A 163 -7.73 -7.13 -10.64
N SER A 164 -8.96 -6.62 -10.59
CA SER A 164 -9.36 -5.45 -11.37
C SER A 164 -8.60 -4.17 -10.97
N ILE A 165 -8.39 -3.96 -9.67
CA ILE A 165 -7.61 -2.83 -9.14
C ILE A 165 -6.14 -2.92 -9.56
N LEU A 166 -5.53 -4.13 -9.50
CA LEU A 166 -4.14 -4.34 -9.93
C LEU A 166 -3.97 -4.09 -11.42
N ILE A 167 -4.91 -4.55 -12.26
CA ILE A 167 -4.89 -4.28 -13.72
C ILE A 167 -4.90 -2.78 -13.99
N TRP A 168 -5.80 -2.03 -13.35
CA TRP A 168 -5.85 -0.58 -13.54
C TRP A 168 -4.61 0.13 -13.01
N ALA A 169 -4.05 -0.32 -11.88
CA ALA A 169 -2.80 0.22 -11.38
C ALA A 169 -1.63 -0.01 -12.35
N ILE A 170 -1.56 -1.19 -13.01
CA ILE A 170 -0.59 -1.47 -14.09
C ILE A 170 -0.81 -0.51 -15.26
N ILE A 171 -2.05 -0.37 -15.74
CA ILE A 171 -2.39 0.51 -16.86
C ILE A 171 -1.95 1.96 -16.58
N ILE A 172 -2.13 2.45 -15.36
CA ILE A 172 -1.72 3.79 -14.95
C ILE A 172 -0.18 3.90 -14.86
N LEU A 173 0.49 2.86 -14.34
CA LEU A 173 1.94 2.89 -14.10
C LEU A 173 2.77 2.66 -15.37
N ILE A 174 2.27 1.96 -16.39
CA ILE A 174 2.99 1.75 -17.65
C ILE A 174 3.46 3.07 -18.27
N PRO A 175 2.58 4.06 -18.56
CA PRO A 175 3.05 5.31 -19.13
C PRO A 175 3.97 6.07 -18.17
N LEU A 176 3.68 6.09 -16.86
CA LEU A 176 4.53 6.78 -15.90
C LEU A 176 5.95 6.23 -15.86
N VAL A 177 6.12 4.91 -15.81
CA VAL A 177 7.45 4.29 -15.78
C VAL A 177 8.18 4.48 -17.11
N SER A 178 7.45 4.44 -18.22
CA SER A 178 8.04 4.59 -19.56
C SER A 178 8.57 5.99 -19.83
N PHE A 179 7.87 7.01 -19.34
CA PHE A 179 8.28 8.41 -19.60
C PHE A 179 9.20 8.97 -18.52
N ILE A 180 9.10 8.52 -17.25
CA ILE A 180 9.83 9.14 -16.13
C ILE A 180 11.15 8.44 -15.85
N GLU A 181 11.18 7.11 -15.79
CA GLU A 181 12.35 6.38 -15.25
C GLU A 181 13.02 5.41 -16.21
N GLN A 182 12.34 4.94 -17.27
CA GLN A 182 12.88 4.06 -18.31
C GLN A 182 13.76 2.91 -17.76
N PRO A 183 13.22 1.98 -17.00
CA PRO A 183 14.00 0.96 -16.25
C PRO A 183 14.82 0.01 -17.14
N TRP A 184 14.53 -0.06 -18.43
CA TRP A 184 15.30 -0.85 -19.38
C TRP A 184 16.71 -0.29 -19.65
N ASN A 185 16.98 0.96 -19.27
CA ASN A 185 18.30 1.59 -19.39
C ASN A 185 19.19 1.36 -18.17
N VAL A 186 18.69 0.66 -17.15
CA VAL A 186 19.40 0.43 -15.89
C VAL A 186 19.85 -1.02 -15.80
N SER A 187 21.09 -1.24 -15.37
CA SER A 187 21.61 -2.57 -15.00
C SER A 187 21.38 -2.78 -13.51
N PRO A 188 20.30 -3.47 -13.09
CA PRO A 188 19.94 -3.57 -11.69
C PRO A 188 20.84 -4.57 -10.96
N ARG A 189 21.12 -4.28 -9.69
CA ARG A 189 21.78 -5.21 -8.78
C ARG A 189 20.85 -6.40 -8.50
N LEU A 190 21.43 -7.57 -8.30
CA LEU A 190 20.68 -8.80 -8.02
C LEU A 190 19.82 -8.69 -6.74
N ASP A 191 20.38 -8.08 -5.68
CA ASP A 191 19.68 -7.87 -4.42
C ASP A 191 18.44 -6.95 -4.57
N SER A 192 18.55 -5.89 -5.36
CA SER A 192 17.45 -4.99 -5.67
C SER A 192 16.35 -5.69 -6.49
N THR A 193 16.73 -6.52 -7.44
CA THR A 193 15.80 -7.29 -8.27
C THR A 193 15.03 -8.32 -7.43
N ILE A 194 15.74 -9.11 -6.60
CA ILE A 194 15.12 -10.08 -5.70
C ILE A 194 14.16 -9.38 -4.73
N SER A 195 14.59 -8.23 -4.18
CA SER A 195 13.76 -7.46 -3.23
C SER A 195 12.46 -6.99 -3.87
N VAL A 196 12.50 -6.49 -5.10
CA VAL A 196 11.29 -6.01 -5.81
C VAL A 196 10.36 -7.17 -6.18
N ILE A 197 10.90 -8.32 -6.61
CA ILE A 197 10.10 -9.53 -6.88
C ILE A 197 9.41 -10.00 -5.61
N TYR A 198 10.13 -10.09 -4.50
CA TYR A 198 9.56 -10.44 -3.19
C TYR A 198 8.45 -9.48 -2.76
N LEU A 199 8.69 -8.17 -2.87
CA LEU A 199 7.70 -7.14 -2.57
C LEU A 199 6.45 -7.27 -3.44
N GLY A 200 6.61 -7.61 -4.71
CA GLY A 200 5.50 -7.86 -5.63
C GLY A 200 4.70 -9.11 -5.26
N LEU A 201 5.35 -10.26 -5.29
CA LEU A 201 4.68 -11.54 -5.10
C LEU A 201 4.06 -11.68 -3.70
N VAL A 202 4.84 -11.41 -2.66
CA VAL A 202 4.44 -11.67 -1.27
C VAL A 202 3.70 -10.46 -0.69
N SER A 203 4.37 -9.30 -0.62
CA SER A 203 3.83 -8.13 0.07
C SER A 203 2.74 -7.39 -0.70
N THR A 204 2.63 -7.62 -2.02
CA THR A 204 1.55 -7.06 -2.83
C THR A 204 0.54 -8.13 -3.22
N GLY A 205 0.93 -9.23 -3.84
CA GLY A 205 0.00 -10.25 -4.32
C GLY A 205 -0.78 -10.94 -3.20
N PHE A 206 -0.09 -11.77 -2.41
CA PHE A 206 -0.76 -12.52 -1.34
C PHE A 206 -1.29 -11.62 -0.22
N ALA A 207 -0.52 -10.63 0.22
CA ALA A 207 -0.93 -9.76 1.31
C ALA A 207 -2.18 -8.92 0.95
N TRP A 208 -2.33 -8.49 -0.31
CA TRP A 208 -3.50 -7.73 -0.74
C TRP A 208 -4.79 -8.55 -0.78
N LEU A 209 -4.72 -9.83 -1.17
CA LEU A 209 -5.87 -10.73 -1.09
C LEU A 209 -6.36 -10.88 0.35
N LEU A 210 -5.42 -11.06 1.30
CA LEU A 210 -5.75 -11.12 2.72
C LEU A 210 -6.27 -9.79 3.25
N ARG A 211 -5.62 -8.69 2.88
CA ARG A 211 -6.01 -7.34 3.30
C ARG A 211 -7.45 -7.01 2.88
N PHE A 212 -7.84 -7.29 1.64
CA PHE A 212 -9.22 -7.07 1.20
C PHE A 212 -10.21 -7.97 1.94
N ARG A 213 -9.87 -9.22 2.17
CA ARG A 213 -10.72 -10.13 2.94
C ARG A 213 -10.93 -9.62 4.36
N ILE A 214 -9.87 -9.15 5.02
CA ILE A 214 -9.94 -8.57 6.36
C ILE A 214 -10.78 -7.29 6.34
N LEU A 215 -10.56 -6.40 5.38
CA LEU A 215 -11.31 -5.15 5.24
C LEU A 215 -12.81 -5.38 5.14
N ILE A 216 -13.24 -6.34 4.33
CA ILE A 216 -14.67 -6.61 4.11
C ILE A 216 -15.30 -7.31 5.30
N ASN A 217 -14.59 -8.23 5.94
CA ASN A 217 -15.13 -9.02 7.03
C ASN A 217 -15.05 -8.32 8.41
N ASN A 218 -13.98 -7.55 8.64
CA ASN A 218 -13.65 -7.01 9.97
C ASN A 218 -13.63 -5.48 10.01
N GLY A 219 -13.72 -4.82 8.85
CA GLY A 219 -13.75 -3.37 8.75
C GLY A 219 -12.37 -2.70 8.61
N LEU A 220 -12.42 -1.37 8.45
CA LEU A 220 -11.27 -0.54 8.12
C LEU A 220 -10.26 -0.43 9.27
N ILE A 221 -10.74 -0.22 10.49
CA ILE A 221 -9.90 -0.05 11.68
C ILE A 221 -9.13 -1.34 11.98
N PHE A 222 -9.79 -2.49 11.92
CA PHE A 222 -9.15 -3.78 12.15
C PHE A 222 -8.10 -4.07 11.07
N GLN A 223 -8.43 -3.80 9.80
CA GLN A 223 -7.51 -4.00 8.67
C GLN A 223 -6.28 -3.10 8.78
N SER A 224 -6.41 -1.88 9.29
CA SER A 224 -5.28 -0.95 9.40
C SER A 224 -4.23 -1.39 10.43
N GLN A 225 -4.58 -2.26 11.39
CA GLN A 225 -3.64 -2.81 12.37
C GLN A 225 -2.55 -3.70 11.75
N VAL A 226 -2.72 -4.13 10.49
CA VAL A 226 -1.67 -4.82 9.73
C VAL A 226 -0.41 -3.93 9.55
N SER A 227 -0.53 -2.64 9.81
CA SER A 227 0.61 -1.69 9.75
C SER A 227 1.50 -1.74 10.99
N TYR A 228 1.08 -2.38 12.05
CA TYR A 228 1.90 -2.67 13.24
C TYR A 228 2.72 -3.95 13.02
#